data_44b1648d8eaa74fd0985da72b8f5257a
#
_entry.id   44b1648d8eaa74fd0985da72b8f5257a
#
_cell.length_a   1.000
_cell.length_b   1.000
_cell.length_c   1.000
_cell.angle_alpha   90.00
_cell.angle_beta   90.00
_cell.angle_gamma   90.00
#
_symmetry.space_group_name_H-M   'P 1'
#
loop_
_entity.id
_entity.type
_entity.pdbx_description
1 polymer ?
#
loop_
_entity_poly.entity_id
_entity_poly.type
_entity_poly.pdbx_seq_one_letter_code
_entity_poly.pdbx_strand_id
1 'polypeptide(L)'
;MSKIYINDTGQGFPLVLVHGYLGSSEMWCLQRDYLSKFFRVISPALPGFGESHEAQSLDSINDMAKFVINIIDEKKIKNFNLLGHSMGGMIVQEIAKLAGDRINKLICFATGSIGEIPGRFEPIDETRRRLKEEGADISFSRVPKKWFVKGDKDKNYYLCANAVKNVSSKTADNALKAMKNWSGINNLKNIKNETLVVWGDKDTSYNFDQ
;
A
#
# COMPACT_ATOMS: atom_id res chain seq x y z
N MET A 1 -17.80 -15.55 4.39
CA MET A 1 -16.78 -14.62 3.85
C MET A 1 -15.74 -14.38 4.93
N SER A 2 -14.45 -14.47 4.61
CA SER A 2 -13.39 -14.18 5.57
C SER A 2 -13.49 -12.74 6.03
N LYS A 3 -13.24 -12.49 7.31
CA LYS A 3 -13.38 -11.15 7.92
C LYS A 3 -12.30 -10.20 7.38
N ILE A 4 -12.71 -9.05 6.87
CA ILE A 4 -11.79 -7.94 6.52
C ILE A 4 -11.61 -7.07 7.75
N TYR A 5 -10.36 -6.80 8.08
CA TYR A 5 -10.00 -5.88 9.16
C TYR A 5 -9.88 -4.45 8.63
N ILE A 6 -10.54 -3.52 9.30
CA ILE A 6 -10.50 -2.10 8.98
C ILE A 6 -10.33 -1.35 10.29
N ASN A 7 -9.24 -0.63 10.43
CA ASN A 7 -9.12 0.32 11.53
C ASN A 7 -9.83 1.62 11.12
N ASP A 8 -10.73 2.11 11.99
CA ASP A 8 -11.53 3.32 11.77
C ASP A 8 -11.59 4.09 13.08
N THR A 9 -10.76 5.13 13.20
CA THR A 9 -10.58 5.89 14.44
C THR A 9 -10.60 7.39 14.19
N GLY A 10 -10.87 8.16 15.25
CA GLY A 10 -10.98 9.61 15.17
C GLY A 10 -12.31 10.06 14.62
N GLN A 11 -12.45 11.37 14.45
CA GLN A 11 -13.65 12.04 13.96
C GLN A 11 -13.26 13.15 12.97
N GLY A 12 -14.21 13.67 12.20
CA GLY A 12 -14.00 14.75 11.26
C GLY A 12 -13.90 14.28 9.81
N PHE A 13 -13.19 15.03 8.96
CA PHE A 13 -13.09 14.72 7.53
C PHE A 13 -12.35 13.38 7.32
N PRO A 14 -12.88 12.47 6.48
CA PRO A 14 -12.26 11.16 6.29
C PRO A 14 -10.89 11.24 5.64
N LEU A 15 -9.93 10.45 6.18
CA LEU A 15 -8.61 10.21 5.62
C LEU A 15 -8.40 8.70 5.48
N VAL A 16 -8.31 8.23 4.25
CA VAL A 16 -8.10 6.80 3.94
C VAL A 16 -6.61 6.55 3.71
N LEU A 17 -6.04 5.57 4.43
CA LEU A 17 -4.63 5.17 4.35
C LEU A 17 -4.51 3.78 3.76
N VAL A 18 -3.82 3.65 2.62
CA VAL A 18 -3.65 2.37 1.91
C VAL A 18 -2.19 1.91 2.02
N HIS A 19 -1.97 0.75 2.64
CA HIS A 19 -0.63 0.20 2.84
C HIS A 19 -0.03 -0.40 1.58
N GLY A 20 1.30 -0.60 1.57
CA GLY A 20 2.05 -1.20 0.49
C GLY A 20 2.19 -2.72 0.57
N TYR A 21 3.04 -3.26 -0.30
CA TYR A 21 3.44 -4.67 -0.34
C TYR A 21 3.98 -5.13 1.01
N LEU A 22 3.58 -6.31 1.46
CA LEU A 22 3.91 -6.89 2.77
C LEU A 22 3.53 -5.99 3.97
N GLY A 23 2.64 -5.02 3.75
CA GLY A 23 2.14 -4.13 4.79
C GLY A 23 0.89 -4.66 5.48
N SER A 24 0.37 -3.84 6.40
CA SER A 24 -0.90 -4.06 7.09
C SER A 24 -1.53 -2.75 7.52
N SER A 25 -2.76 -2.81 8.03
CA SER A 25 -3.41 -1.67 8.69
C SER A 25 -2.58 -1.12 9.86
N GLU A 26 -1.93 -1.99 10.63
CA GLU A 26 -1.18 -1.63 11.82
C GLU A 26 0.18 -0.97 11.52
N MET A 27 0.68 -1.03 10.29
CA MET A 27 1.85 -0.23 9.92
C MET A 27 1.62 1.28 10.02
N TRP A 28 0.35 1.71 10.02
CA TRP A 28 -0.05 3.09 10.18
C TRP A 28 -0.24 3.54 11.64
N CYS A 29 0.03 2.69 12.64
CA CYS A 29 -0.31 2.97 14.05
C CYS A 29 0.24 4.34 14.52
N LEU A 30 1.50 4.67 14.21
CA LEU A 30 2.12 5.93 14.63
C LEU A 30 1.48 7.15 13.95
N GLN A 31 1.17 7.05 12.66
CA GLN A 31 0.50 8.11 11.91
C GLN A 31 -0.96 8.21 12.34
N ARG A 32 -1.63 7.08 12.51
CA ARG A 32 -3.02 7.01 12.95
C ARG A 32 -3.22 7.67 14.31
N ASP A 33 -2.35 7.38 15.30
CA ASP A 33 -2.43 7.95 16.64
C ASP A 33 -2.32 9.48 16.66
N TYR A 34 -1.57 10.03 15.72
CA TYR A 34 -1.46 11.48 15.56
C TYR A 34 -2.61 12.06 14.74
N LEU A 35 -2.87 11.49 13.56
CA LEU A 35 -3.83 12.02 12.58
C LEU A 35 -5.27 11.89 13.02
N SER A 36 -5.61 10.89 13.87
CA SER A 36 -6.96 10.70 14.42
C SER A 36 -7.42 11.84 15.35
N LYS A 37 -6.51 12.72 15.75
CA LYS A 37 -6.84 13.96 16.46
C LYS A 37 -7.52 15.00 15.56
N PHE A 38 -7.36 14.90 14.25
CA PHE A 38 -7.80 15.88 13.27
C PHE A 38 -8.72 15.31 12.19
N PHE A 39 -8.65 14.00 11.96
CA PHE A 39 -9.36 13.28 10.90
C PHE A 39 -10.04 12.01 11.42
N ARG A 40 -11.09 11.57 10.74
CA ARG A 40 -11.53 10.18 10.83
C ARG A 40 -10.58 9.35 9.95
N VAL A 41 -9.65 8.63 10.56
CA VAL A 41 -8.64 7.83 9.87
C VAL A 41 -9.15 6.42 9.64
N ILE A 42 -9.14 6.00 8.37
CA ILE A 42 -9.61 4.68 7.93
C ILE A 42 -8.45 3.98 7.25
N SER A 43 -7.97 2.89 7.84
CA SER A 43 -6.88 2.08 7.28
C SER A 43 -7.32 0.62 7.15
N PRO A 44 -7.74 0.19 5.96
CA PRO A 44 -8.04 -1.22 5.71
C PRO A 44 -6.78 -2.05 5.60
N ALA A 45 -6.79 -3.28 6.12
CA ALA A 45 -5.84 -4.31 5.72
C ALA A 45 -6.33 -4.92 4.41
N LEU A 46 -5.51 -4.85 3.36
CA LEU A 46 -5.84 -5.44 2.05
C LEU A 46 -6.02 -6.97 2.17
N PRO A 47 -6.89 -7.58 1.36
CA PRO A 47 -7.14 -9.02 1.42
C PRO A 47 -5.86 -9.86 1.28
N GLY A 48 -5.65 -10.78 2.21
CA GLY A 48 -4.45 -11.61 2.30
C GLY A 48 -3.31 -11.00 3.11
N PHE A 49 -3.42 -9.74 3.56
CA PHE A 49 -2.37 -9.05 4.31
C PHE A 49 -2.76 -8.79 5.77
N GLY A 50 -1.75 -8.79 6.64
CA GLY A 50 -1.88 -8.43 8.05
C GLY A 50 -3.08 -9.11 8.71
N GLU A 51 -3.95 -8.32 9.28
CA GLU A 51 -5.14 -8.75 10.02
C GLU A 51 -6.24 -9.33 9.10
N SER A 52 -6.12 -9.15 7.78
CA SER A 52 -7.01 -9.73 6.74
C SER A 52 -6.37 -10.94 6.04
N HIS A 53 -5.38 -11.60 6.63
CA HIS A 53 -4.59 -12.68 6.02
C HIS A 53 -5.42 -13.89 5.56
N GLU A 54 -6.54 -14.17 6.20
CA GLU A 54 -7.46 -15.26 5.82
C GLU A 54 -8.31 -14.95 4.59
N ALA A 55 -8.41 -13.67 4.20
CA ALA A 55 -9.15 -13.28 3.03
C ALA A 55 -8.38 -13.60 1.74
N GLN A 56 -9.12 -13.99 0.70
CA GLN A 56 -8.52 -14.28 -0.61
C GLN A 56 -7.79 -13.05 -1.16
N SER A 57 -6.49 -13.17 -1.40
CA SER A 57 -5.67 -12.10 -1.95
C SER A 57 -6.05 -11.76 -3.40
N LEU A 58 -5.89 -10.48 -3.75
CA LEU A 58 -6.12 -9.94 -5.09
C LEU A 58 -4.80 -9.89 -5.88
N ASP A 59 -4.87 -10.05 -7.21
CA ASP A 59 -3.70 -10.06 -8.10
C ASP A 59 -3.73 -8.93 -9.16
N SER A 60 -4.53 -7.89 -8.88
CA SER A 60 -4.68 -6.71 -9.74
C SER A 60 -4.79 -5.44 -8.89
N ILE A 61 -4.03 -4.40 -9.24
CA ILE A 61 -4.13 -3.07 -8.61
C ILE A 61 -5.54 -2.49 -8.79
N ASN A 62 -6.18 -2.72 -9.94
CA ASN A 62 -7.55 -2.27 -10.19
C ASN A 62 -8.56 -2.90 -9.22
N ASP A 63 -8.44 -4.21 -8.95
CA ASP A 63 -9.35 -4.88 -8.03
C ASP A 63 -9.08 -4.50 -6.57
N MET A 64 -7.80 -4.26 -6.20
CA MET A 64 -7.47 -3.67 -4.90
C MET A 64 -8.06 -2.26 -4.76
N ALA A 65 -8.05 -1.44 -5.80
CA ALA A 65 -8.67 -0.11 -5.81
C ALA A 65 -10.19 -0.20 -5.63
N LYS A 66 -10.87 -1.08 -6.36
CA LYS A 66 -12.31 -1.34 -6.19
C LYS A 66 -12.64 -1.84 -4.79
N PHE A 67 -11.80 -2.71 -4.22
CA PHE A 67 -11.96 -3.18 -2.85
C PHE A 67 -11.94 -2.02 -1.84
N VAL A 68 -11.00 -1.09 -1.97
CA VAL A 68 -10.95 0.10 -1.09
C VAL A 68 -12.16 1.01 -1.33
N ILE A 69 -12.58 1.23 -2.57
CA ILE A 69 -13.78 2.02 -2.91
C ILE A 69 -15.02 1.38 -2.26
N ASN A 70 -15.20 0.07 -2.33
CA ASN A 70 -16.33 -0.62 -1.71
C ASN A 70 -16.39 -0.39 -0.19
N ILE A 71 -15.24 -0.41 0.50
CA ILE A 71 -15.18 -0.07 1.93
C ILE A 71 -15.66 1.36 2.20
N ILE A 72 -15.23 2.31 1.36
CA ILE A 72 -15.63 3.72 1.47
C ILE A 72 -17.16 3.86 1.24
N ASP A 73 -17.72 3.11 0.30
CA ASP A 73 -19.14 3.09 -0.03
C ASP A 73 -19.99 2.46 1.07
N GLU A 74 -19.56 1.33 1.63
CA GLU A 74 -20.19 0.68 2.77
C GLU A 74 -20.24 1.60 4.01
N LYS A 75 -19.19 2.43 4.19
CA LYS A 75 -19.12 3.45 5.24
C LYS A 75 -19.91 4.74 4.90
N LYS A 76 -20.54 4.80 3.73
CA LYS A 76 -21.34 5.95 3.24
C LYS A 76 -20.53 7.26 3.18
N ILE A 77 -19.23 7.17 2.87
CA ILE A 77 -18.33 8.30 2.77
C ILE A 77 -18.42 8.87 1.36
N LYS A 78 -18.82 10.11 1.22
CA LYS A 78 -18.95 10.79 -0.08
C LYS A 78 -17.62 11.36 -0.55
N ASN A 79 -16.95 12.14 0.31
CA ASN A 79 -15.68 12.79 0.02
C ASN A 79 -14.63 12.43 1.07
N PHE A 80 -13.37 12.29 0.67
CA PHE A 80 -12.28 11.89 1.54
C PHE A 80 -10.92 12.40 1.06
N ASN A 81 -9.96 12.47 1.95
CA ASN A 81 -8.54 12.54 1.62
C ASN A 81 -8.00 11.11 1.46
N LEU A 82 -7.02 10.92 0.57
CA LEU A 82 -6.51 9.60 0.23
C LEU A 82 -4.99 9.60 0.25
N LEU A 83 -4.40 8.67 0.98
CA LEU A 83 -2.95 8.46 1.04
C LEU A 83 -2.63 7.00 0.73
N GLY A 84 -1.67 6.78 -0.17
CA GLY A 84 -1.16 5.45 -0.48
C GLY A 84 0.36 5.39 -0.40
N HIS A 85 0.88 4.33 0.24
CA HIS A 85 2.30 4.07 0.36
C HIS A 85 2.72 2.93 -0.57
N SER A 86 3.76 3.14 -1.40
CA SER A 86 4.36 2.11 -2.27
C SER A 86 3.30 1.48 -3.20
N MET A 87 3.05 0.17 -3.15
CA MET A 87 1.93 -0.47 -3.85
C MET A 87 0.58 0.21 -3.54
N GLY A 88 0.37 0.65 -2.29
CA GLY A 88 -0.80 1.46 -1.94
C GLY A 88 -0.87 2.77 -2.72
N GLY A 89 0.27 3.35 -3.08
CA GLY A 89 0.35 4.51 -3.97
C GLY A 89 -0.11 4.23 -5.40
N MET A 90 0.14 3.03 -5.92
CA MET A 90 -0.43 2.57 -7.20
C MET A 90 -1.95 2.40 -7.09
N ILE A 91 -2.41 1.82 -5.99
CA ILE A 91 -3.84 1.64 -5.70
C ILE A 91 -4.57 2.99 -5.64
N VAL A 92 -4.02 3.99 -4.94
CA VAL A 92 -4.69 5.29 -4.82
C VAL A 92 -4.69 6.09 -6.14
N GLN A 93 -3.68 5.89 -6.99
CA GLN A 93 -3.71 6.44 -8.37
C GLN A 93 -4.81 5.78 -9.21
N GLU A 94 -5.06 4.47 -9.03
CA GLU A 94 -6.17 3.78 -9.68
C GLU A 94 -7.53 4.22 -9.11
N ILE A 95 -7.63 4.47 -7.78
CA ILE A 95 -8.83 5.08 -7.16
C ILE A 95 -9.08 6.48 -7.73
N ALA A 96 -8.03 7.30 -7.93
CA ALA A 96 -8.17 8.62 -8.54
C ALA A 96 -8.72 8.57 -9.97
N LYS A 97 -8.42 7.50 -10.72
CA LYS A 97 -9.01 7.25 -12.04
C LYS A 97 -10.50 6.86 -11.94
N LEU A 98 -10.88 6.06 -10.96
CA LEU A 98 -12.22 5.47 -10.83
C LEU A 98 -13.21 6.38 -10.10
N ALA A 99 -12.74 7.18 -9.15
CA ALA A 99 -13.55 7.98 -8.24
C ALA A 99 -12.87 9.31 -7.86
N GLY A 100 -12.15 9.93 -8.80
CA GLY A 100 -11.33 11.11 -8.53
C GLY A 100 -12.10 12.33 -8.03
N ASP A 101 -13.34 12.52 -8.47
CA ASP A 101 -14.25 13.58 -8.03
C ASP A 101 -14.63 13.52 -6.54
N ARG A 102 -14.45 12.37 -5.91
CA ARG A 102 -14.67 12.16 -4.48
C ARG A 102 -13.42 12.45 -3.63
N ILE A 103 -12.24 12.53 -4.24
CA ILE A 103 -10.97 12.75 -3.54
C ILE A 103 -10.75 14.25 -3.39
N ASN A 104 -10.69 14.73 -2.14
CA ASN A 104 -10.36 16.11 -1.84
C ASN A 104 -8.85 16.38 -2.02
N LYS A 105 -8.00 15.56 -1.39
CA LYS A 105 -6.54 15.63 -1.52
C LYS A 105 -5.97 14.22 -1.70
N LEU A 106 -4.98 14.10 -2.58
CA LEU A 106 -4.28 12.85 -2.87
C LEU A 106 -2.84 12.92 -2.37
N ILE A 107 -2.37 11.90 -1.68
CA ILE A 107 -0.99 11.81 -1.23
C ILE A 107 -0.38 10.49 -1.76
N CYS A 108 0.64 10.62 -2.60
CA CYS A 108 1.42 9.53 -3.14
C CYS A 108 2.75 9.46 -2.36
N PHE A 109 2.90 8.47 -1.49
CA PHE A 109 4.06 8.32 -0.63
C PHE A 109 4.93 7.14 -1.07
N ALA A 110 6.21 7.41 -1.38
CA ALA A 110 7.21 6.42 -1.80
C ALA A 110 6.64 5.46 -2.86
N THR A 111 6.18 6.00 -3.97
CA THR A 111 5.51 5.26 -5.06
C THR A 111 5.85 5.85 -6.43
N GLY A 112 5.65 5.08 -7.47
CA GLY A 112 5.80 5.51 -8.86
C GLY A 112 4.50 5.40 -9.65
N SER A 113 4.56 5.78 -10.91
CA SER A 113 3.45 5.70 -11.87
C SER A 113 3.41 4.37 -12.66
N ILE A 114 4.41 3.50 -12.44
CA ILE A 114 4.50 2.15 -13.01
C ILE A 114 4.92 1.16 -11.93
N GLY A 115 4.57 -0.10 -12.09
CA GLY A 115 4.92 -1.13 -11.13
C GLY A 115 6.34 -1.69 -11.32
N GLU A 116 6.76 -1.91 -12.57
CA GLU A 116 8.12 -2.32 -12.90
C GLU A 116 9.02 -1.08 -13.06
N ILE A 117 9.60 -0.64 -11.94
CA ILE A 117 10.34 0.61 -11.84
C ILE A 117 11.80 0.40 -12.25
N PRO A 118 12.33 1.14 -13.23
CA PRO A 118 13.74 1.10 -13.57
C PRO A 118 14.63 1.49 -12.38
N GLY A 119 15.72 0.75 -12.16
CA GLY A 119 16.66 1.04 -11.07
C GLY A 119 16.20 0.59 -9.68
N ARG A 120 15.09 -0.12 -9.56
CA ARG A 120 14.68 -0.76 -8.30
C ARG A 120 15.79 -1.70 -7.80
N PHE A 121 15.99 -1.76 -6.46
CA PHE A 121 17.04 -2.60 -5.84
C PHE A 121 16.98 -4.07 -6.24
N GLU A 122 15.83 -4.60 -6.63
CA GLU A 122 15.64 -5.96 -7.16
C GLU A 122 14.43 -5.97 -8.11
N PRO A 123 14.56 -6.48 -9.35
CA PRO A 123 13.44 -6.63 -10.29
C PRO A 123 12.31 -7.49 -9.68
N ILE A 124 11.05 -7.19 -10.04
CA ILE A 124 9.91 -7.92 -9.49
C ILE A 124 9.99 -9.42 -9.81
N ASP A 125 10.38 -9.79 -11.03
CA ASP A 125 10.52 -11.20 -11.39
C ASP A 125 11.57 -11.93 -10.56
N GLU A 126 12.67 -11.26 -10.24
CA GLU A 126 13.69 -11.83 -9.36
C GLU A 126 13.16 -12.01 -7.94
N THR A 127 12.42 -11.04 -7.41
CA THR A 127 11.75 -11.17 -6.10
C THR A 127 10.77 -12.34 -6.11
N ARG A 128 10.00 -12.53 -7.20
CA ARG A 128 9.05 -13.65 -7.36
C ARG A 128 9.77 -15.00 -7.45
N ARG A 129 10.86 -15.05 -8.23
CA ARG A 129 11.70 -16.26 -8.34
C ARG A 129 12.23 -16.67 -6.97
N ARG A 130 12.83 -15.73 -6.24
CA ARG A 130 13.36 -15.99 -4.90
C ARG A 130 12.26 -16.39 -3.90
N LEU A 131 11.10 -15.75 -3.93
CA LEU A 131 9.97 -16.14 -3.09
C LEU A 131 9.58 -17.61 -3.30
N LYS A 132 9.61 -18.09 -4.56
CA LYS A 132 9.29 -19.47 -4.92
C LYS A 132 10.39 -20.44 -4.51
N GLU A 133 11.67 -20.09 -4.66
CA GLU A 133 12.82 -20.96 -4.44
C GLU A 133 13.25 -20.98 -2.97
N GLU A 134 13.32 -19.82 -2.32
CA GLU A 134 13.79 -19.64 -0.94
C GLU A 134 12.66 -19.77 0.08
N GLY A 135 11.39 -19.60 -0.35
CA GLY A 135 10.21 -19.60 0.52
C GLY A 135 9.91 -18.25 1.16
N ALA A 136 8.74 -18.20 1.82
CA ALA A 136 8.21 -16.99 2.44
C ALA A 136 9.11 -16.49 3.58
N ASP A 137 9.55 -17.36 4.46
CA ASP A 137 10.29 -16.98 5.68
C ASP A 137 11.58 -16.23 5.34
N ILE A 138 12.36 -16.73 4.37
CA ILE A 138 13.61 -16.11 3.94
C ILE A 138 13.30 -14.78 3.24
N SER A 139 12.38 -14.78 2.28
CA SER A 139 12.01 -13.59 1.52
C SER A 139 11.44 -12.48 2.42
N PHE A 140 10.58 -12.83 3.39
CA PHE A 140 9.95 -11.87 4.30
C PHE A 140 10.89 -11.35 5.39
N SER A 141 11.92 -12.10 5.74
CA SER A 141 13.00 -11.60 6.60
C SER A 141 13.94 -10.63 5.87
N ARG A 142 14.14 -10.81 4.57
CA ARG A 142 15.09 -10.06 3.74
C ARG A 142 14.50 -8.76 3.19
N VAL A 143 13.32 -8.83 2.56
CA VAL A 143 12.74 -7.70 1.81
C VAL A 143 12.44 -6.49 2.71
N PRO A 144 11.76 -6.61 3.86
CA PRO A 144 11.47 -5.46 4.71
C PRO A 144 12.72 -4.75 5.28
N LYS A 145 13.84 -5.47 5.45
CA LYS A 145 15.10 -4.85 5.91
C LYS A 145 15.60 -3.79 4.95
N LYS A 146 15.33 -3.95 3.65
CA LYS A 146 15.75 -2.99 2.61
C LYS A 146 14.98 -1.65 2.66
N TRP A 147 13.86 -1.60 3.38
CA TRP A 147 13.06 -0.38 3.50
C TRP A 147 13.54 0.57 4.59
N PHE A 148 14.52 0.16 5.38
CA PHE A 148 15.07 0.96 6.48
C PHE A 148 16.57 1.21 6.26
N VAL A 149 17.00 2.45 6.49
CA VAL A 149 18.42 2.83 6.41
C VAL A 149 19.26 1.99 7.39
N LYS A 150 18.71 1.68 8.57
CA LYS A 150 19.39 0.86 9.60
C LYS A 150 18.99 -0.62 9.54
N GLY A 151 18.27 -1.04 8.48
CA GLY A 151 17.77 -2.41 8.36
C GLY A 151 16.92 -2.82 9.56
N ASP A 152 17.13 -4.04 10.05
CA ASP A 152 16.41 -4.60 11.20
C ASP A 152 16.79 -3.98 12.57
N LYS A 153 17.80 -3.10 12.60
CA LYS A 153 18.17 -2.32 13.79
C LYS A 153 17.36 -1.02 13.93
N ASP A 154 16.50 -0.70 12.97
CA ASP A 154 15.62 0.45 13.09
C ASP A 154 14.56 0.21 14.17
N LYS A 155 14.28 1.22 14.99
CA LYS A 155 13.33 1.12 16.10
C LYS A 155 11.90 0.77 15.66
N ASN A 156 11.54 1.09 14.41
CA ASN A 156 10.21 0.85 13.87
C ASN A 156 10.15 -0.41 12.98
N TYR A 157 11.27 -1.12 12.77
CA TYR A 157 11.31 -2.33 11.95
C TYR A 157 10.32 -3.40 12.41
N TYR A 158 10.04 -3.47 13.71
CA TYR A 158 9.08 -4.43 14.27
C TYR A 158 7.68 -4.34 13.64
N LEU A 159 7.26 -3.16 13.17
CA LEU A 159 5.97 -2.98 12.48
C LEU A 159 5.92 -3.80 11.20
N CYS A 160 6.97 -3.74 10.39
CA CYS A 160 7.08 -4.54 9.17
C CYS A 160 7.24 -6.04 9.49
N ALA A 161 8.08 -6.37 10.47
CA ALA A 161 8.27 -7.76 10.90
C ALA A 161 6.97 -8.42 11.40
N ASN A 162 6.09 -7.65 12.06
CA ASN A 162 4.77 -8.14 12.47
C ASN A 162 3.80 -8.26 11.29
N ALA A 163 3.80 -7.30 10.38
CA ALA A 163 2.89 -7.30 9.23
C ALA A 163 3.05 -8.53 8.33
N VAL A 164 4.28 -9.05 8.20
CA VAL A 164 4.56 -10.21 7.31
C VAL A 164 4.23 -11.58 7.92
N LYS A 165 4.05 -11.69 9.23
CA LYS A 165 3.94 -12.98 9.94
C LYS A 165 2.89 -13.94 9.38
N ASN A 166 1.76 -13.41 8.92
CA ASN A 166 0.63 -14.20 8.45
C ASN A 166 0.44 -14.11 6.94
N VAL A 167 1.36 -13.46 6.21
CA VAL A 167 1.25 -13.34 4.76
C VAL A 167 1.68 -14.66 4.10
N SER A 168 0.83 -15.22 3.23
CA SER A 168 1.18 -16.42 2.46
C SER A 168 2.06 -16.09 1.26
N SER A 169 2.88 -17.06 0.81
CA SER A 169 3.63 -16.94 -0.46
C SER A 169 2.73 -16.60 -1.64
N LYS A 170 1.51 -17.16 -1.67
CA LYS A 170 0.52 -16.88 -2.71
C LYS A 170 0.09 -15.42 -2.69
N THR A 171 -0.21 -14.86 -1.51
CA THR A 171 -0.57 -13.44 -1.36
C THR A 171 0.56 -12.53 -1.83
N ALA A 172 1.78 -12.82 -1.42
CA ALA A 172 2.95 -12.06 -1.82
C ALA A 172 3.18 -12.12 -3.34
N ASP A 173 3.08 -13.30 -3.98
CA ASP A 173 3.23 -13.45 -5.42
C ASP A 173 2.12 -12.75 -6.20
N ASN A 174 0.85 -12.83 -5.74
CA ASN A 174 -0.27 -12.11 -6.34
C ASN A 174 -0.04 -10.58 -6.33
N ALA A 175 0.45 -10.03 -5.21
CA ALA A 175 0.73 -8.60 -5.12
C ALA A 175 1.90 -8.18 -6.02
N LEU A 176 2.97 -8.97 -6.09
CA LEU A 176 4.09 -8.73 -7.01
C LEU A 176 3.62 -8.76 -8.47
N LYS A 177 2.76 -9.72 -8.82
CA LYS A 177 2.13 -9.81 -10.14
C LYS A 177 1.25 -8.58 -10.43
N ALA A 178 0.44 -8.16 -9.45
CA ALA A 178 -0.42 -6.98 -9.57
C ALA A 178 0.41 -5.72 -9.84
N MET A 179 1.50 -5.52 -9.09
CA MET A 179 2.41 -4.39 -9.31
C MET A 179 3.06 -4.46 -10.68
N LYS A 180 3.67 -5.59 -11.05
CA LYS A 180 4.37 -5.76 -12.33
C LYS A 180 3.50 -5.40 -13.52
N ASN A 181 2.25 -5.80 -13.50
CA ASN A 181 1.31 -5.64 -14.62
C ASN A 181 0.61 -4.27 -14.64
N TRP A 182 0.87 -3.40 -13.64
CA TRP A 182 0.18 -2.12 -13.55
C TRP A 182 1.00 -0.97 -14.13
N SER A 183 0.30 -0.06 -14.81
CA SER A 183 0.81 1.23 -15.24
C SER A 183 -0.28 2.29 -15.13
N GLY A 184 0.01 3.36 -14.41
CA GLY A 184 -0.83 4.54 -14.28
C GLY A 184 -0.46 5.68 -15.23
N ILE A 185 0.64 5.56 -16.01
CA ILE A 185 1.20 6.64 -16.84
C ILE A 185 0.14 7.34 -17.70
N ASN A 186 -0.65 6.56 -18.43
CA ASN A 186 -1.65 7.09 -19.33
C ASN A 186 -2.78 7.86 -18.61
N ASN A 187 -2.92 7.65 -17.30
CA ASN A 187 -3.94 8.29 -16.48
C ASN A 187 -3.44 9.52 -15.72
N LEU A 188 -2.14 9.75 -15.61
CA LEU A 188 -1.59 10.87 -14.81
C LEU A 188 -2.20 12.21 -15.20
N LYS A 189 -2.35 12.48 -16.50
CA LYS A 189 -2.95 13.72 -17.03
C LYS A 189 -4.41 13.92 -16.62
N ASN A 190 -5.10 12.86 -16.20
CA ASN A 190 -6.51 12.88 -15.80
C ASN A 190 -6.68 13.08 -14.29
N ILE A 191 -5.62 12.92 -13.50
CA ILE A 191 -5.65 13.21 -12.06
C ILE A 191 -5.66 14.71 -11.88
N LYS A 192 -6.81 15.25 -11.45
CA LYS A 192 -7.03 16.71 -11.26
C LYS A 192 -6.99 17.11 -9.79
N ASN A 193 -6.85 16.15 -8.91
CA ASN A 193 -6.81 16.35 -7.47
C ASN A 193 -5.54 17.10 -7.06
N GLU A 194 -5.63 17.96 -6.07
CA GLU A 194 -4.45 18.50 -5.41
C GLU A 194 -3.64 17.34 -4.84
N THR A 195 -2.44 17.14 -5.38
CA THR A 195 -1.62 15.95 -5.12
C THR A 195 -0.30 16.35 -4.47
N LEU A 196 0.01 15.68 -3.36
CA LEU A 196 1.31 15.71 -2.71
C LEU A 196 2.07 14.41 -3.01
N VAL A 197 3.27 14.53 -3.56
CA VAL A 197 4.21 13.42 -3.72
C VAL A 197 5.27 13.52 -2.62
N VAL A 198 5.48 12.44 -1.89
CA VAL A 198 6.45 12.34 -0.79
C VAL A 198 7.33 11.13 -0.99
N TRP A 199 8.64 11.32 -0.90
CA TRP A 199 9.59 10.21 -0.92
C TRP A 199 10.79 10.50 0.00
N GLY A 200 11.60 9.47 0.31
CA GLY A 200 12.83 9.61 1.07
C GLY A 200 14.06 9.64 0.17
N ASP A 201 15.03 10.52 0.42
CA ASP A 201 16.27 10.63 -0.35
C ASP A 201 17.19 9.39 -0.26
N LYS A 202 16.92 8.49 0.67
CA LYS A 202 17.60 7.19 0.86
C LYS A 202 16.77 6.00 0.38
N ASP A 203 15.62 6.25 -0.27
CA ASP A 203 14.80 5.18 -0.80
C ASP A 203 15.51 4.47 -1.96
N THR A 204 15.64 3.14 -1.84
CA THR A 204 16.28 2.29 -2.85
C THR A 204 15.28 1.68 -3.84
N SER A 205 13.99 1.88 -3.61
CA SER A 205 12.90 1.40 -4.48
C SER A 205 12.36 2.49 -5.38
N TYR A 206 12.28 3.72 -4.86
CA TYR A 206 11.70 4.88 -5.55
C TYR A 206 12.68 6.04 -5.49
N ASN A 207 12.96 6.67 -6.63
CA ASN A 207 13.83 7.84 -6.72
C ASN A 207 13.09 9.05 -7.28
N PHE A 208 13.77 10.19 -7.33
CA PHE A 208 13.17 11.45 -7.77
C PHE A 208 12.75 11.45 -9.25
N ASP A 209 13.42 10.68 -10.10
CA ASP A 209 13.20 10.69 -11.56
C ASP A 209 11.99 9.83 -11.99
N GLN A 210 11.37 9.11 -11.05
CA GLN A 210 10.21 8.23 -11.27
C GLN A 210 8.88 8.94 -11.01
#